data_b6cc52a7016e114da1f86d72f51d4b46
#
_entry.id   b6cc52a7016e114da1f86d72f51d4b46
#
_cell.length_a   1.000
_cell.length_b   1.000
_cell.length_c   1.000
_cell.angle_alpha   90.00
_cell.angle_beta   90.00
_cell.angle_gamma   90.00
#
_symmetry.space_group_name_H-M   'P 1'
#
loop_
_entity.id
_entity.type
_entity.pdbx_description
1 polymer ?
#
loop_
_entity_poly.entity_id
_entity_poly.type
_entity_poly.pdbx_seq_one_letter_code
_entity_poly.pdbx_strand_id
1 'polypeptide(L)'
;MHDRWQGLFGNYLNSSFIDLLRAHSPERFAVPQLAEGAGSAGESAARPGVSTGTTILAIRYAEGVVVAGDRQATEGYQVAHRRLEKVYKADDYSAIAIAGAAGPSIEMARLFQTELEHYEKVEGDGLSLEGKANKLAQMIRMNLPAAMQGLVVVPIFAGFDVKRGEGRIFKYDITGGRYEESDYYATGSGGKDARSTLKKLYRTGCSREDALRMAAEALFDAAEEDVGTGWPDPIHGIYPTMKVITATGFAEVSGAEVRQHCEAVMAARRVANGGGSREG
;
A
#
# COMPACT_ATOMS: atom_id res chain seq x y z
N MET A 1 -19.88 9.58 -44.17
CA MET A 1 -19.08 9.36 -42.96
C MET A 1 -19.74 9.94 -41.66
N HIS A 2 -20.81 10.73 -41.81
CA HIS A 2 -21.49 11.40 -40.68
C HIS A 2 -22.51 10.50 -39.95
N ASP A 3 -23.10 9.54 -40.65
CA ASP A 3 -24.19 8.70 -40.08
C ASP A 3 -23.73 7.60 -39.11
N ARG A 4 -22.43 7.28 -39.10
CA ARG A 4 -21.91 6.21 -38.24
C ARG A 4 -21.81 6.59 -36.75
N TRP A 5 -21.77 7.88 -36.47
CA TRP A 5 -21.64 8.41 -35.10
C TRP A 5 -22.97 8.77 -34.45
N GLN A 6 -24.01 9.09 -35.25
CA GLN A 6 -25.36 9.40 -34.72
C GLN A 6 -26.03 8.18 -34.09
N GLY A 7 -25.75 6.96 -34.60
CA GLY A 7 -26.23 5.73 -33.99
C GLY A 7 -25.57 5.36 -32.65
N LEU A 8 -24.33 5.84 -32.45
CA LEU A 8 -23.55 5.55 -31.23
C LEU A 8 -23.97 6.40 -30.03
N PHE A 9 -24.49 7.61 -30.25
CA PHE A 9 -24.78 8.58 -29.19
C PHE A 9 -26.29 8.92 -29.04
N GLY A 10 -27.13 8.43 -29.96
CA GLY A 10 -28.53 8.87 -30.07
C GLY A 10 -29.44 8.59 -28.89
N ASN A 11 -29.06 7.70 -27.96
CA ASN A 11 -29.83 7.38 -26.75
C ASN A 11 -29.01 7.44 -25.47
N TYR A 12 -27.81 8.06 -25.51
CA TYR A 12 -26.92 8.07 -24.38
C TYR A 12 -27.06 9.38 -23.58
N LEU A 13 -27.86 9.31 -22.51
CA LEU A 13 -28.11 10.44 -21.60
C LEU A 13 -27.09 10.53 -20.46
N ASN A 14 -26.05 9.66 -20.47
CA ASN A 14 -25.09 9.59 -19.38
C ASN A 14 -23.69 9.98 -19.89
N SER A 15 -22.99 10.81 -19.16
CA SER A 15 -21.62 11.29 -19.48
C SER A 15 -20.51 10.28 -19.17
N SER A 16 -20.84 9.06 -18.76
CA SER A 16 -19.87 8.02 -18.41
C SER A 16 -19.42 7.23 -19.65
N PHE A 17 -18.16 7.43 -20.03
CA PHE A 17 -17.52 6.65 -21.11
C PHE A 17 -17.50 5.12 -20.82
N ILE A 18 -17.40 4.73 -19.55
CA ILE A 18 -17.43 3.32 -19.13
C ILE A 18 -18.78 2.69 -19.41
N ASP A 19 -19.88 3.40 -19.18
CA ASP A 19 -21.22 2.90 -19.45
C ASP A 19 -21.47 2.80 -20.96
N LEU A 20 -20.90 3.72 -21.74
CA LEU A 20 -20.90 3.63 -23.21
C LEU A 20 -20.18 2.38 -23.69
N LEU A 21 -19.00 2.08 -23.14
CA LEU A 21 -18.25 0.87 -23.48
C LEU A 21 -18.99 -0.41 -23.06
N ARG A 22 -19.62 -0.43 -21.90
CA ARG A 22 -20.46 -1.56 -21.43
C ARG A 22 -21.65 -1.81 -22.35
N ALA A 23 -22.27 -0.74 -22.85
CA ALA A 23 -23.40 -0.85 -23.77
C ALA A 23 -22.98 -1.39 -25.15
N HIS A 24 -21.77 -1.09 -25.61
CA HIS A 24 -21.29 -1.46 -26.96
C HIS A 24 -20.44 -2.73 -27.01
N SER A 25 -19.87 -3.15 -25.88
CA SER A 25 -19.00 -4.34 -25.78
C SER A 25 -19.23 -5.06 -24.45
N PRO A 26 -20.48 -5.50 -24.17
CA PRO A 26 -20.84 -6.12 -22.92
C PRO A 26 -19.98 -7.37 -22.62
N GLU A 27 -19.53 -8.08 -23.65
CA GLU A 27 -18.65 -9.25 -23.53
C GLU A 27 -17.30 -8.94 -22.89
N ARG A 28 -16.80 -7.71 -23.02
CA ARG A 28 -15.52 -7.27 -22.40
C ARG A 28 -15.67 -6.94 -20.93
N PHE A 29 -16.90 -6.75 -20.47
CA PHE A 29 -17.25 -6.43 -19.10
C PHE A 29 -18.10 -7.53 -18.44
N ALA A 30 -18.38 -8.62 -19.16
CA ALA A 30 -18.98 -9.80 -18.59
C ALA A 30 -18.00 -10.37 -17.53
N VAL A 31 -18.38 -10.28 -16.27
CA VAL A 31 -17.72 -11.02 -15.20
C VAL A 31 -17.93 -12.50 -15.56
N PRO A 32 -16.87 -13.34 -15.66
CA PRO A 32 -17.07 -14.76 -15.83
C PRO A 32 -17.99 -15.26 -14.72
N GLN A 33 -19.21 -15.65 -15.06
CA GLN A 33 -20.07 -16.33 -14.10
C GLN A 33 -19.38 -17.66 -13.80
N LEU A 34 -18.87 -17.80 -12.58
CA LEU A 34 -18.54 -19.11 -12.06
C LEU A 34 -19.82 -19.92 -12.14
N ALA A 35 -19.82 -20.93 -12.98
CA ALA A 35 -20.96 -21.80 -13.22
C ALA A 35 -21.52 -22.22 -11.86
N GLU A 36 -22.77 -21.88 -11.59
CA GLU A 36 -23.56 -22.47 -10.51
C GLU A 36 -23.80 -23.94 -10.86
N GLY A 37 -22.80 -24.77 -10.60
CA GLY A 37 -22.91 -26.23 -10.63
C GLY A 37 -23.49 -26.69 -9.31
N ALA A 38 -24.76 -27.07 -9.32
CA ALA A 38 -25.41 -27.78 -8.25
C ALA A 38 -24.61 -29.04 -7.89
N GLY A 39 -24.25 -29.23 -6.63
CA GLY A 39 -23.62 -30.43 -6.13
C GLY A 39 -23.24 -30.29 -4.66
N SER A 40 -24.05 -30.89 -3.82
CA SER A 40 -23.88 -31.03 -2.38
C SER A 40 -22.56 -31.64 -1.96
N ALA A 41 -22.12 -31.28 -0.76
CA ALA A 41 -21.18 -31.95 0.14
C ALA A 41 -19.68 -31.63 -0.06
N GLY A 42 -19.16 -30.86 0.90
CA GLY A 42 -17.93 -31.16 1.58
C GLY A 42 -16.66 -31.18 0.74
N GLU A 43 -16.18 -29.99 0.43
CA GLU A 43 -14.76 -29.67 0.45
C GLU A 43 -14.66 -28.18 0.03
N SER A 44 -14.16 -27.38 0.97
CA SER A 44 -13.80 -26.01 0.66
C SER A 44 -12.76 -26.07 -0.47
N ALA A 45 -13.21 -25.90 -1.71
CA ALA A 45 -12.30 -25.72 -2.83
C ALA A 45 -11.46 -24.49 -2.48
N ALA A 46 -10.21 -24.74 -2.12
CA ALA A 46 -9.21 -23.72 -1.85
C ALA A 46 -9.21 -22.77 -3.06
N ARG A 47 -9.71 -21.56 -2.88
CA ARG A 47 -9.53 -20.49 -3.87
C ARG A 47 -8.04 -20.42 -4.15
N PRO A 48 -7.60 -20.32 -5.45
CA PRO A 48 -6.18 -20.20 -5.75
C PRO A 48 -5.61 -19.15 -4.81
N GLY A 49 -4.56 -19.52 -4.06
CA GLY A 49 -4.04 -18.71 -2.97
C GLY A 49 -3.57 -17.35 -3.50
N VAL A 50 -4.42 -16.35 -3.36
CA VAL A 50 -4.01 -14.96 -3.64
C VAL A 50 -3.10 -14.55 -2.49
N SER A 51 -1.84 -14.27 -2.79
CA SER A 51 -0.88 -13.75 -1.82
C SER A 51 -1.37 -12.42 -1.27
N THR A 52 -1.72 -12.37 0.02
CA THR A 52 -2.37 -11.21 0.63
C THR A 52 -1.70 -10.73 1.93
N GLY A 53 -0.76 -11.48 2.48
CA GLY A 53 -0.06 -11.09 3.70
C GLY A 53 0.82 -9.85 3.47
N THR A 54 0.59 -8.79 4.24
CA THR A 54 1.30 -7.51 4.06
C THR A 54 1.03 -6.60 5.24
N THR A 55 2.06 -5.89 5.70
CA THR A 55 1.89 -4.69 6.53
C THR A 55 2.69 -3.53 5.95
N ILE A 56 1.98 -2.45 5.69
CA ILE A 56 2.56 -1.18 5.24
C ILE A 56 2.13 -0.06 6.17
N LEU A 57 2.98 0.95 6.30
CA LEU A 57 2.70 2.11 7.14
C LEU A 57 3.33 3.39 6.57
N ALA A 58 2.81 4.53 7.02
CA ALA A 58 3.41 5.84 6.83
C ALA A 58 3.35 6.64 8.12
N ILE A 59 4.39 7.43 8.40
CA ILE A 59 4.54 8.25 9.60
C ILE A 59 4.97 9.65 9.18
N ARG A 60 4.23 10.66 9.59
CA ARG A 60 4.63 12.06 9.44
C ARG A 60 5.62 12.43 10.55
N TYR A 61 6.69 13.11 10.20
CA TYR A 61 7.67 13.64 11.14
C TYR A 61 7.98 15.12 10.80
N ALA A 62 8.84 15.77 11.57
CA ALA A 62 9.06 17.21 11.45
C ALA A 62 9.40 17.70 10.03
N GLU A 63 10.19 16.92 9.27
CA GLU A 63 10.72 17.33 7.96
C GLU A 63 10.03 16.66 6.77
N GLY A 64 9.07 15.74 7.00
CA GLY A 64 8.43 15.02 5.91
C GLY A 64 7.66 13.78 6.35
N VAL A 65 7.76 12.69 5.55
CA VAL A 65 7.12 11.41 5.83
C VAL A 65 8.09 10.24 5.67
N VAL A 66 7.96 9.25 6.53
CA VAL A 66 8.53 7.91 6.37
C VAL A 66 7.44 7.01 5.82
N VAL A 67 7.75 6.19 4.82
CA VAL A 67 6.88 5.12 4.30
C VAL A 67 7.62 3.81 4.43
N ALA A 68 7.00 2.81 5.04
CA ALA A 68 7.64 1.54 5.29
C ALA A 68 6.69 0.35 5.03
N GLY A 69 7.28 -0.81 4.77
CA GLY A 69 6.56 -2.06 4.59
C GLY A 69 7.44 -3.28 4.86
N ASP A 70 6.81 -4.35 5.29
CA ASP A 70 7.46 -5.65 5.36
C ASP A 70 7.73 -6.20 3.95
N ARG A 71 8.44 -7.33 3.86
CA ARG A 71 8.88 -7.89 2.56
C ARG A 71 8.37 -9.31 2.28
N GLN A 72 7.49 -9.82 3.13
CA GLN A 72 6.95 -11.16 2.97
C GLN A 72 5.68 -11.17 2.10
N ALA A 73 5.57 -12.15 1.24
CA ALA A 73 4.34 -12.52 0.57
C ALA A 73 3.97 -13.95 0.97
N THR A 74 2.69 -14.19 1.28
CA THR A 74 2.17 -15.50 1.67
C THR A 74 1.16 -16.01 0.64
N GLU A 75 1.16 -17.31 0.40
CA GLU A 75 0.14 -18.00 -0.37
C GLU A 75 -0.54 -19.03 0.55
N GLY A 76 -1.73 -18.68 1.01
CA GLY A 76 -2.37 -19.40 2.10
C GLY A 76 -1.51 -19.35 3.37
N TYR A 77 -1.08 -20.51 3.86
CA TYR A 77 -0.23 -20.64 5.05
C TYR A 77 1.27 -20.72 4.73
N GLN A 78 1.66 -20.65 3.45
CA GLN A 78 3.05 -20.77 3.04
C GLN A 78 3.65 -19.41 2.70
N VAL A 79 4.94 -19.22 2.99
CA VAL A 79 5.70 -18.06 2.53
C VAL A 79 6.06 -18.28 1.06
N ALA A 80 5.43 -17.52 0.17
CA ALA A 80 5.67 -17.57 -1.26
C ALA A 80 6.92 -16.75 -1.66
N HIS A 81 7.15 -15.62 -1.01
CA HIS A 81 8.28 -14.73 -1.30
C HIS A 81 8.72 -13.96 -0.05
N ARG A 82 10.06 -13.77 0.14
CA ARG A 82 10.62 -13.09 1.32
C ARG A 82 11.25 -11.74 1.03
N ARG A 83 11.29 -11.30 -0.23
CA ARG A 83 11.97 -10.08 -0.66
C ARG A 83 11.09 -9.22 -1.59
N LEU A 84 9.77 -9.30 -1.40
CA LEU A 84 8.84 -8.51 -2.18
C LEU A 84 8.97 -7.03 -1.82
N GLU A 85 9.04 -6.16 -2.83
CA GLU A 85 8.93 -4.71 -2.62
C GLU A 85 7.45 -4.33 -2.50
N LYS A 86 7.13 -3.51 -1.51
CA LYS A 86 5.76 -3.03 -1.24
C LYS A 86 5.68 -1.51 -1.17
N VAL A 87 6.82 -0.83 -1.21
CA VAL A 87 6.93 0.63 -1.14
C VAL A 87 7.65 1.13 -2.39
N TYR A 88 6.93 1.81 -3.26
CA TYR A 88 7.41 2.25 -4.57
C TYR A 88 7.52 3.77 -4.60
N LYS A 89 8.56 4.29 -5.25
CA LYS A 89 8.62 5.70 -5.65
C LYS A 89 7.45 5.96 -6.61
N ALA A 90 6.64 6.98 -6.33
CA ALA A 90 5.62 7.43 -7.28
C ALA A 90 6.19 8.53 -8.20
N ASP A 91 6.85 9.50 -7.60
CA ASP A 91 7.66 10.53 -8.26
C ASP A 91 8.72 11.08 -7.28
N ASP A 92 9.35 12.22 -7.62
CA ASP A 92 10.43 12.80 -6.82
C ASP A 92 10.00 13.26 -5.42
N TYR A 93 8.71 13.51 -5.20
CA TYR A 93 8.18 14.00 -3.92
C TYR A 93 7.10 13.10 -3.32
N SER A 94 6.94 11.88 -3.84
CA SER A 94 5.91 10.98 -3.30
C SER A 94 6.24 9.50 -3.45
N ALA A 95 5.61 8.70 -2.61
CA ALA A 95 5.68 7.25 -2.62
C ALA A 95 4.28 6.63 -2.47
N ILE A 96 4.15 5.42 -2.98
CA ILE A 96 2.98 4.57 -2.78
C ILE A 96 3.43 3.27 -2.11
N ALA A 97 2.78 2.90 -1.02
CA ALA A 97 2.91 1.58 -0.42
C ALA A 97 1.60 0.82 -0.63
N ILE A 98 1.65 -0.47 -0.95
CA ILE A 98 0.46 -1.21 -1.33
C ILE A 98 0.35 -2.52 -0.56
N ALA A 99 -0.82 -2.72 0.07
CA ALA A 99 -1.24 -3.97 0.68
C ALA A 99 -2.31 -4.65 -0.17
N GLY A 100 -2.36 -5.99 -0.15
CA GLY A 100 -3.35 -6.78 -0.86
C GLY A 100 -2.74 -7.79 -1.83
N ALA A 101 -3.43 -8.08 -2.93
CA ALA A 101 -3.00 -9.04 -3.93
C ALA A 101 -1.71 -8.57 -4.62
N ALA A 102 -0.65 -9.38 -4.57
CA ALA A 102 0.70 -8.96 -4.97
C ALA A 102 0.80 -8.53 -6.44
N GLY A 103 0.26 -9.32 -7.39
CA GLY A 103 0.28 -8.99 -8.81
C GLY A 103 -0.41 -7.66 -9.13
N PRO A 104 -1.70 -7.49 -8.81
CA PRO A 104 -2.42 -6.23 -8.99
C PRO A 104 -1.79 -5.03 -8.27
N SER A 105 -1.15 -5.25 -7.11
CA SER A 105 -0.45 -4.20 -6.38
C SER A 105 0.76 -3.66 -7.15
N ILE A 106 1.59 -4.56 -7.68
CA ILE A 106 2.76 -4.19 -8.49
C ILE A 106 2.33 -3.46 -9.77
N GLU A 107 1.30 -3.97 -10.43
CA GLU A 107 0.75 -3.36 -11.65
C GLU A 107 0.21 -1.96 -11.38
N MET A 108 -0.58 -1.79 -10.31
CA MET A 108 -1.11 -0.48 -9.91
C MET A 108 0.00 0.52 -9.61
N ALA A 109 1.06 0.12 -8.88
CA ALA A 109 2.18 1.00 -8.57
C ALA A 109 2.88 1.47 -9.85
N ARG A 110 3.16 0.56 -10.78
CA ARG A 110 3.81 0.88 -12.08
C ARG A 110 2.94 1.78 -12.94
N LEU A 111 1.64 1.45 -13.05
CA LEU A 111 0.71 2.25 -13.83
C LEU A 111 0.56 3.65 -13.24
N PHE A 112 0.48 3.77 -11.92
CA PHE A 112 0.40 5.07 -11.26
C PHE A 112 1.65 5.93 -11.54
N GLN A 113 2.84 5.37 -11.44
CA GLN A 113 4.08 6.04 -11.77
C GLN A 113 4.08 6.50 -13.24
N THR A 114 3.73 5.62 -14.18
CA THR A 114 3.65 5.95 -15.60
C THR A 114 2.64 7.07 -15.89
N GLU A 115 1.50 7.07 -15.22
CA GLU A 115 0.46 8.10 -15.37
C GLU A 115 0.95 9.47 -14.87
N LEU A 116 1.69 9.51 -13.76
CA LEU A 116 2.28 10.75 -13.25
C LEU A 116 3.35 11.29 -14.20
N GLU A 117 4.26 10.44 -14.67
CA GLU A 117 5.29 10.81 -15.63
C GLU A 117 4.68 11.30 -16.97
N HIS A 118 3.64 10.62 -17.44
CA HIS A 118 2.94 11.00 -18.66
C HIS A 118 2.30 12.38 -18.52
N TYR A 119 1.58 12.62 -17.42
CA TYR A 119 0.96 13.90 -17.13
C TYR A 119 2.00 15.04 -17.14
N GLU A 120 3.12 14.86 -16.43
CA GLU A 120 4.18 15.87 -16.36
C GLU A 120 4.80 16.16 -17.73
N LYS A 121 5.00 15.15 -18.56
CA LYS A 121 5.53 15.32 -19.93
C LYS A 121 4.57 16.06 -20.85
N VAL A 122 3.26 15.85 -20.70
CA VAL A 122 2.24 16.49 -21.55
C VAL A 122 1.95 17.93 -21.11
N GLU A 123 1.80 18.14 -19.80
CA GLU A 123 1.41 19.44 -19.26
C GLU A 123 2.61 20.35 -18.94
N GLY A 124 3.84 19.80 -18.92
CA GLY A 124 5.06 20.53 -18.59
C GLY A 124 5.24 20.84 -17.10
N ASP A 125 4.31 20.39 -16.25
CA ASP A 125 4.35 20.51 -14.78
C ASP A 125 3.72 19.29 -14.13
N GLY A 126 4.21 18.92 -12.96
CA GLY A 126 3.70 17.77 -12.21
C GLY A 126 2.36 18.07 -11.53
N LEU A 127 1.55 17.03 -11.34
CA LEU A 127 0.35 17.13 -10.51
C LEU A 127 0.69 17.58 -9.09
N SER A 128 -0.16 18.42 -8.50
CA SER A 128 -0.08 18.70 -7.06
C SER A 128 -0.21 17.38 -6.26
N LEU A 129 0.33 17.34 -5.04
CA LEU A 129 0.26 16.14 -4.21
C LEU A 129 -1.20 15.65 -4.04
N GLU A 130 -2.13 16.60 -3.90
CA GLU A 130 -3.56 16.29 -3.83
C GLU A 130 -4.13 15.77 -5.17
N GLY A 131 -3.67 16.31 -6.30
CA GLY A 131 -4.01 15.83 -7.64
C GLY A 131 -3.56 14.38 -7.85
N LYS A 132 -2.33 14.04 -7.42
CA LYS A 132 -1.80 12.66 -7.42
C LYS A 132 -2.67 11.74 -6.56
N ALA A 133 -3.01 12.17 -5.34
CA ALA A 133 -3.89 11.42 -4.45
C ALA A 133 -5.28 11.17 -5.06
N ASN A 134 -5.85 12.14 -5.77
CA ASN A 134 -7.11 11.98 -6.50
C ASN A 134 -6.99 11.02 -7.70
N LYS A 135 -5.88 11.08 -8.44
CA LYS A 135 -5.61 10.15 -9.54
C LYS A 135 -5.55 8.71 -9.04
N LEU A 136 -4.87 8.47 -7.92
CA LEU A 136 -4.83 7.14 -7.31
C LEU A 136 -6.22 6.67 -6.85
N ALA A 137 -7.03 7.55 -6.26
CA ALA A 137 -8.42 7.25 -5.89
C ALA A 137 -9.25 6.79 -7.10
N GLN A 138 -9.05 7.41 -8.26
CA GLN A 138 -9.70 7.00 -9.51
C GLN A 138 -9.24 5.60 -9.94
N MET A 139 -7.95 5.31 -9.88
CA MET A 139 -7.41 3.99 -10.24
C MET A 139 -7.94 2.88 -9.32
N ILE A 140 -8.06 3.15 -8.01
CA ILE A 140 -8.65 2.19 -7.07
C ILE A 140 -10.11 1.91 -7.43
N ARG A 141 -10.91 2.95 -7.75
CA ARG A 141 -12.30 2.75 -8.20
C ARG A 141 -12.39 1.89 -9.46
N MET A 142 -11.46 2.08 -10.40
CA MET A 142 -11.41 1.25 -11.61
C MET A 142 -11.05 -0.21 -11.30
N ASN A 143 -10.32 -0.47 -10.21
CA ASN A 143 -9.97 -1.82 -9.75
C ASN A 143 -11.11 -2.50 -8.95
N LEU A 144 -12.21 -1.82 -8.63
CA LEU A 144 -13.30 -2.37 -7.82
C LEU A 144 -13.86 -3.70 -8.34
N PRO A 145 -14.07 -3.92 -9.66
CA PRO A 145 -14.52 -5.23 -10.16
C PRO A 145 -13.55 -6.37 -9.82
N ALA A 146 -12.26 -6.14 -9.87
CA ALA A 146 -11.25 -7.13 -9.48
C ALA A 146 -11.22 -7.33 -7.95
N ALA A 147 -11.37 -6.26 -7.18
CA ALA A 147 -11.47 -6.32 -5.73
C ALA A 147 -12.68 -7.14 -5.27
N MET A 148 -13.82 -7.04 -5.94
CA MET A 148 -15.01 -7.86 -5.68
C MET A 148 -14.78 -9.35 -5.95
N GLN A 149 -13.77 -9.71 -6.73
CA GLN A 149 -13.33 -11.09 -6.97
C GLN A 149 -12.21 -11.55 -6.01
N GLY A 150 -11.89 -10.72 -5.00
CA GLY A 150 -10.85 -11.02 -4.01
C GLY A 150 -9.46 -10.46 -4.34
N LEU A 151 -9.28 -9.82 -5.52
CA LEU A 151 -8.02 -9.15 -5.90
C LEU A 151 -7.96 -7.74 -5.31
N VAL A 152 -8.05 -7.67 -4.00
CA VAL A 152 -8.08 -6.41 -3.25
C VAL A 152 -6.72 -5.72 -3.27
N VAL A 153 -6.71 -4.42 -3.49
CA VAL A 153 -5.53 -3.54 -3.43
C VAL A 153 -5.87 -2.35 -2.53
N VAL A 154 -5.10 -2.16 -1.47
CA VAL A 154 -5.31 -1.06 -0.51
C VAL A 154 -3.98 -0.31 -0.34
N PRO A 155 -3.81 0.83 -1.01
CA PRO A 155 -2.59 1.61 -0.90
C PRO A 155 -2.61 2.60 0.27
N ILE A 156 -1.41 3.02 0.66
CA ILE A 156 -1.12 4.28 1.34
C ILE A 156 -0.35 5.13 0.32
N PHE A 157 -0.76 6.35 0.11
CA PHE A 157 -0.02 7.33 -0.65
C PHE A 157 0.50 8.40 0.28
N ALA A 158 1.79 8.71 0.22
CA ALA A 158 2.40 9.72 1.06
C ALA A 158 3.44 10.51 0.28
N GLY A 159 3.60 11.77 0.63
CA GLY A 159 4.56 12.63 -0.05
C GLY A 159 4.79 13.93 0.69
N PHE A 160 5.70 14.73 0.15
CA PHE A 160 5.98 16.08 0.61
C PHE A 160 5.23 17.08 -0.26
N ASP A 161 4.33 17.83 0.33
CA ASP A 161 3.61 18.91 -0.36
C ASP A 161 4.51 20.15 -0.40
N VAL A 162 5.18 20.36 -1.53
CA VAL A 162 6.13 21.46 -1.72
C VAL A 162 5.45 22.83 -1.52
N LYS A 163 4.15 22.95 -1.86
CA LYS A 163 3.41 24.21 -1.72
C LYS A 163 3.06 24.52 -0.27
N ARG A 164 2.79 23.46 0.53
CA ARG A 164 2.48 23.60 1.96
C ARG A 164 3.72 23.52 2.85
N GLY A 165 4.83 22.98 2.33
CA GLY A 165 6.04 22.76 3.10
C GLY A 165 5.93 21.67 4.15
N GLU A 166 5.12 20.64 3.91
CA GLU A 166 4.84 19.60 4.90
C GLU A 166 4.65 18.20 4.27
N GLY A 167 4.93 17.18 5.06
CA GLY A 167 4.59 15.80 4.72
C GLY A 167 3.10 15.53 4.88
N ARG A 168 2.49 14.79 3.93
CA ARG A 168 1.07 14.42 3.96
C ARG A 168 0.89 12.94 3.66
N ILE A 169 -0.13 12.34 4.29
CA ILE A 169 -0.45 10.91 4.19
C ILE A 169 -1.91 10.76 3.78
N PHE A 170 -2.18 9.92 2.78
CA PHE A 170 -3.52 9.60 2.31
C PHE A 170 -3.74 8.09 2.38
N LYS A 171 -4.84 7.70 3.00
CA LYS A 171 -5.36 6.33 2.98
C LYS A 171 -6.54 6.21 2.05
N TYR A 172 -6.82 4.99 1.64
CA TYR A 172 -7.92 4.67 0.73
C TYR A 172 -8.71 3.48 1.23
N ASP A 173 -9.99 3.45 0.88
CA ASP A 173 -10.79 2.24 0.92
C ASP A 173 -10.88 1.58 -0.46
N ILE A 174 -11.44 0.38 -0.52
CA ILE A 174 -11.57 -0.41 -1.77
C ILE A 174 -12.47 0.23 -2.82
N THR A 175 -13.30 1.20 -2.44
CA THR A 175 -14.19 1.93 -3.34
C THR A 175 -13.55 3.19 -3.93
N GLY A 176 -12.30 3.48 -3.54
CA GLY A 176 -11.57 4.68 -3.93
C GLY A 176 -11.92 5.91 -3.09
N GLY A 177 -12.51 5.72 -1.92
CA GLY A 177 -12.62 6.78 -0.91
C GLY A 177 -11.22 7.18 -0.44
N ARG A 178 -10.90 8.48 -0.50
CA ARG A 178 -9.61 9.05 -0.11
C ARG A 178 -9.77 9.84 1.19
N TYR A 179 -8.91 9.54 2.15
CA TYR A 179 -8.90 10.19 3.47
C TYR A 179 -7.48 10.63 3.80
N GLU A 180 -7.32 11.86 4.28
CA GLU A 180 -6.03 12.38 4.76
C GLU A 180 -5.84 12.03 6.24
N GLU A 181 -4.65 11.55 6.58
CA GLU A 181 -4.24 11.26 7.96
C GLU A 181 -3.23 12.30 8.43
N SER A 182 -3.44 12.82 9.63
CA SER A 182 -2.61 13.91 10.18
C SER A 182 -1.22 13.46 10.64
N ASP A 183 -1.12 12.23 11.16
CA ASP A 183 0.03 11.79 11.94
C ASP A 183 0.70 10.54 11.36
N TYR A 184 -0.03 9.46 11.31
CA TYR A 184 0.42 8.17 10.81
C TYR A 184 -0.75 7.31 10.35
N TYR A 185 -0.45 6.31 9.53
CA TYR A 185 -1.40 5.25 9.19
C TYR A 185 -0.68 3.95 8.90
N ALA A 186 -1.35 2.83 9.14
CA ALA A 186 -0.89 1.51 8.74
C ALA A 186 -2.08 0.67 8.26
N THR A 187 -1.85 -0.22 7.29
CA THR A 187 -2.86 -1.11 6.74
C THR A 187 -2.24 -2.42 6.28
N GLY A 188 -3.09 -3.34 5.87
CA GLY A 188 -2.72 -4.71 5.58
C GLY A 188 -3.12 -5.65 6.73
N SER A 189 -2.70 -6.91 6.66
CA SER A 189 -3.09 -7.94 7.64
C SER A 189 -2.65 -7.59 9.06
N GLY A 190 -1.40 -7.16 9.27
CA GLY A 190 -0.86 -6.68 10.56
C GLY A 190 -1.08 -5.17 10.81
N GLY A 191 -1.84 -4.50 9.95
CA GLY A 191 -2.01 -3.03 10.03
C GLY A 191 -2.67 -2.55 11.33
N LYS A 192 -3.50 -3.37 11.97
CA LYS A 192 -4.13 -3.06 13.26
C LYS A 192 -3.08 -2.99 14.38
N ASP A 193 -2.19 -3.96 14.41
CA ASP A 193 -1.16 -4.08 15.44
C ASP A 193 -0.10 -3.00 15.26
N ALA A 194 0.33 -2.75 14.01
CA ALA A 194 1.18 -1.61 13.69
C ALA A 194 0.59 -0.27 14.15
N ARG A 195 -0.72 -0.03 13.92
CA ARG A 195 -1.38 1.20 14.43
C ARG A 195 -1.43 1.25 15.96
N SER A 196 -1.59 0.11 16.62
CA SER A 196 -1.61 0.05 18.09
C SER A 196 -0.26 0.47 18.68
N THR A 197 0.83 0.07 18.07
CA THR A 197 2.19 0.48 18.44
C THR A 197 2.42 1.96 18.14
N LEU A 198 2.08 2.41 16.94
CA LEU A 198 2.24 3.82 16.56
C LEU A 198 1.43 4.75 17.48
N LYS A 199 0.22 4.36 17.87
CA LYS A 199 -0.61 5.12 18.82
C LYS A 199 0.10 5.38 20.16
N LYS A 200 0.92 4.44 20.63
CA LYS A 200 1.66 4.58 21.90
C LYS A 200 2.92 5.41 21.75
N LEU A 201 3.62 5.25 20.64
CA LEU A 201 4.97 5.80 20.43
C LEU A 201 4.97 7.16 19.76
N TYR A 202 4.03 7.44 18.87
CA TYR A 202 4.03 8.65 18.07
C TYR A 202 3.96 9.93 18.91
N ARG A 203 4.75 10.90 18.49
CA ARG A 203 4.73 12.27 19.00
C ARG A 203 4.78 13.23 17.81
N THR A 204 3.89 14.21 17.78
CA THR A 204 3.87 15.24 16.74
C THR A 204 5.19 15.98 16.68
N GLY A 205 5.73 16.15 15.47
CA GLY A 205 7.03 16.81 15.28
C GLY A 205 8.23 15.96 15.70
N CYS A 206 8.08 14.64 15.80
CA CYS A 206 9.19 13.74 16.07
C CYS A 206 10.31 13.86 15.02
N SER A 207 11.52 13.45 15.38
CA SER A 207 12.67 13.45 14.46
C SER A 207 12.55 12.33 13.42
N ARG A 208 13.35 12.41 12.34
CA ARG A 208 13.50 11.35 11.35
C ARG A 208 13.92 10.02 12.00
N GLU A 209 14.88 10.10 12.91
CA GLU A 209 15.40 8.95 13.67
C GLU A 209 14.28 8.26 14.47
N ASP A 210 13.48 9.04 15.19
CA ASP A 210 12.34 8.51 15.93
C ASP A 210 11.29 7.88 15.00
N ALA A 211 11.00 8.50 13.86
CA ALA A 211 10.04 7.97 12.89
C ALA A 211 10.50 6.63 12.31
N LEU A 212 11.78 6.47 11.97
CA LEU A 212 12.36 5.22 11.50
C LEU A 212 12.33 4.13 12.57
N ARG A 213 12.66 4.48 13.82
CA ARG A 213 12.59 3.57 14.95
C ARG A 213 11.15 3.11 15.20
N MET A 214 10.18 4.04 15.21
CA MET A 214 8.76 3.72 15.35
C MET A 214 8.25 2.82 14.22
N ALA A 215 8.71 3.05 12.98
CA ALA A 215 8.36 2.21 11.84
C ALA A 215 8.90 0.77 12.02
N ALA A 216 10.16 0.62 12.46
CA ALA A 216 10.74 -0.68 12.75
C ALA A 216 9.98 -1.41 13.87
N GLU A 217 9.63 -0.72 14.96
CA GLU A 217 8.92 -1.29 16.09
C GLU A 217 7.49 -1.69 15.73
N ALA A 218 6.78 -0.85 14.96
CA ALA A 218 5.42 -1.15 14.52
C ALA A 218 5.35 -2.35 13.57
N LEU A 219 6.34 -2.49 12.66
CA LEU A 219 6.42 -3.67 11.78
C LEU A 219 6.84 -4.92 12.54
N PHE A 220 7.66 -4.77 13.57
CA PHE A 220 8.04 -5.87 14.45
C PHE A 220 6.82 -6.41 15.22
N ASP A 221 6.06 -5.53 15.91
CA ASP A 221 4.85 -5.91 16.63
C ASP A 221 3.79 -6.53 15.72
N ALA A 222 3.64 -5.98 14.51
CA ALA A 222 2.75 -6.57 13.52
C ALA A 222 3.17 -8.00 13.11
N ALA A 223 4.48 -8.27 13.00
CA ALA A 223 4.99 -9.59 12.65
C ALA A 223 4.87 -10.60 13.79
N GLU A 224 4.76 -10.15 15.06
CA GLU A 224 4.48 -11.03 16.20
C GLU A 224 3.06 -11.60 16.16
N GLU A 225 2.10 -10.83 15.68
CA GLU A 225 0.67 -11.17 15.73
C GLU A 225 0.12 -11.64 14.37
N ASP A 226 0.76 -11.28 13.26
CA ASP A 226 0.29 -11.56 11.90
C ASP A 226 1.27 -12.44 11.12
N VAL A 227 0.88 -13.66 10.81
CA VAL A 227 1.66 -14.60 9.99
C VAL A 227 1.93 -14.11 8.56
N GLY A 228 1.13 -13.16 8.08
CA GLY A 228 1.28 -12.53 6.76
C GLY A 228 2.34 -11.44 6.73
N THR A 229 2.79 -10.96 7.88
CA THR A 229 3.82 -9.92 8.01
C THR A 229 5.18 -10.55 8.25
N GLY A 230 6.15 -10.17 7.42
CA GLY A 230 7.52 -10.71 7.50
C GLY A 230 8.32 -10.13 8.68
N TRP A 231 8.93 -11.02 9.44
CA TRP A 231 9.90 -10.68 10.46
C TRP A 231 11.20 -10.10 9.86
N PRO A 232 11.89 -9.20 10.56
CA PRO A 232 13.30 -8.95 10.27
C PRO A 232 14.11 -10.24 10.41
N ASP A 233 14.78 -10.65 9.34
CA ASP A 233 15.59 -11.86 9.30
C ASP A 233 17.09 -11.50 9.20
N PRO A 234 17.79 -11.39 10.34
CA PRO A 234 19.23 -11.08 10.35
C PRO A 234 20.09 -12.15 9.68
N ILE A 235 19.63 -13.42 9.69
CA ILE A 235 20.40 -14.55 9.14
C ILE A 235 20.49 -14.41 7.62
N HIS A 236 19.38 -14.05 6.97
CA HIS A 236 19.32 -13.88 5.51
C HIS A 236 19.45 -12.41 5.07
N GLY A 237 19.69 -11.48 6.01
CA GLY A 237 19.79 -10.06 5.73
C GLY A 237 18.52 -9.44 5.15
N ILE A 238 17.34 -9.90 5.61
CA ILE A 238 16.06 -9.41 5.15
C ILE A 238 15.48 -8.47 6.21
N TYR A 239 15.31 -7.22 5.83
CA TYR A 239 14.76 -6.17 6.68
C TYR A 239 13.63 -5.46 5.95
N PRO A 240 12.73 -4.77 6.65
CA PRO A 240 11.68 -3.96 6.02
C PRO A 240 12.26 -2.96 5.01
N THR A 241 11.45 -2.57 4.04
CA THR A 241 11.77 -1.44 3.19
C THR A 241 11.31 -0.16 3.87
N MET A 242 12.18 0.86 3.90
CA MET A 242 11.86 2.19 4.42
C MET A 242 12.31 3.25 3.41
N LYS A 243 11.43 4.23 3.17
CA LYS A 243 11.68 5.37 2.30
C LYS A 243 11.33 6.64 3.05
N VAL A 244 12.03 7.72 2.74
CA VAL A 244 11.74 9.06 3.30
C VAL A 244 11.46 10.03 2.18
N ILE A 245 10.53 10.94 2.39
CA ILE A 245 10.17 11.99 1.44
C ILE A 245 10.16 13.31 2.19
N THR A 246 10.98 14.26 1.73
CA THR A 246 11.17 15.58 2.36
C THR A 246 11.13 16.69 1.30
N ALA A 247 11.41 17.90 1.70
CA ALA A 247 11.62 19.03 0.77
C ALA A 247 12.73 18.77 -0.25
N THR A 248 13.70 17.91 0.07
CA THR A 248 14.79 17.52 -0.85
C THR A 248 14.43 16.36 -1.76
N GLY A 249 13.22 15.83 -1.64
CA GLY A 249 12.71 14.76 -2.47
C GLY A 249 12.67 13.39 -1.79
N PHE A 250 12.42 12.37 -2.62
CA PHE A 250 12.38 10.96 -2.24
C PHE A 250 13.79 10.41 -2.06
N ALA A 251 13.99 9.69 -0.96
CA ALA A 251 15.22 8.95 -0.70
C ALA A 251 14.94 7.58 -0.09
N GLU A 252 15.78 6.61 -0.46
CA GLU A 252 15.77 5.30 0.18
C GLU A 252 16.57 5.36 1.48
N VAL A 253 16.04 4.78 2.54
CA VAL A 253 16.82 4.54 3.77
C VAL A 253 17.77 3.39 3.50
N SER A 254 19.06 3.58 3.80
CA SER A 254 20.06 2.56 3.52
C SER A 254 19.76 1.26 4.27
N GLY A 255 20.05 0.11 3.65
CA GLY A 255 19.84 -1.18 4.31
C GLY A 255 20.62 -1.33 5.62
N ALA A 256 21.77 -0.65 5.75
CA ALA A 256 22.55 -0.62 7.00
C ALA A 256 21.80 0.14 8.11
N GLU A 257 21.20 1.27 7.79
CA GLU A 257 20.43 2.09 8.72
C GLU A 257 19.14 1.38 9.16
N VAL A 258 18.39 0.78 8.20
CA VAL A 258 17.20 -0.03 8.53
C VAL A 258 17.57 -1.19 9.45
N ARG A 259 18.66 -1.88 9.14
CA ARG A 259 19.17 -2.96 9.99
C ARG A 259 19.45 -2.49 11.39
N GLN A 260 20.13 -1.35 11.56
CA GLN A 260 20.45 -0.78 12.86
C GLN A 260 19.19 -0.54 13.70
N HIS A 261 18.15 0.05 13.12
CA HIS A 261 16.86 0.26 13.82
C HIS A 261 16.19 -1.06 14.22
N CYS A 262 16.14 -2.04 13.31
CA CYS A 262 15.54 -3.34 13.61
C CYS A 262 16.33 -4.10 14.70
N GLU A 263 17.66 -4.09 14.65
CA GLU A 263 18.50 -4.74 15.66
C GLU A 263 18.36 -4.06 17.02
N ALA A 264 18.22 -2.73 17.08
CA ALA A 264 17.95 -2.00 18.32
C ALA A 264 16.61 -2.38 18.95
N VAL A 265 15.55 -2.52 18.14
CA VAL A 265 14.23 -2.99 18.61
C VAL A 265 14.34 -4.42 19.15
N MET A 266 14.98 -5.33 18.42
CA MET A 266 15.17 -6.71 18.87
C MET A 266 15.99 -6.81 20.17
N ALA A 267 17.04 -5.99 20.33
CA ALA A 267 17.85 -5.95 21.52
C ALA A 267 17.04 -5.45 22.74
N ALA A 268 16.26 -4.38 22.56
CA ALA A 268 15.37 -3.86 23.61
C ALA A 268 14.34 -4.90 24.08
N ARG A 269 13.76 -5.66 23.15
CA ARG A 269 12.80 -6.72 23.46
C ARG A 269 13.45 -7.90 24.21
N ARG A 270 14.68 -8.28 23.85
CA ARG A 270 15.42 -9.33 24.57
C ARG A 270 15.69 -8.93 26.02
N VAL A 271 16.07 -7.69 26.27
CA VAL A 271 16.29 -7.18 27.64
C VAL A 271 14.97 -7.19 28.43
N ALA A 272 13.89 -6.71 27.85
CA ALA A 272 12.58 -6.69 28.50
C ALA A 272 12.10 -8.12 28.88
N ASN A 273 12.34 -9.09 28.00
CA ASN A 273 11.94 -10.49 28.22
C ASN A 273 12.94 -11.29 29.07
N GLY A 274 14.23 -10.91 29.08
CA GLY A 274 15.29 -11.60 29.84
C GLY A 274 15.50 -11.07 31.29
N GLY A 275 14.93 -9.90 31.61
CA GLY A 275 15.00 -9.32 32.97
C GLY A 275 14.12 -10.01 34.02
N GLY A 276 13.37 -11.03 33.61
CA GLY A 276 12.56 -11.86 34.49
C GLY A 276 13.19 -13.21 34.81
N SER A 277 14.52 -13.29 35.07
CA SER A 277 15.05 -14.48 35.74
C SER A 277 14.34 -14.62 37.09
N ARG A 278 13.40 -15.54 37.15
CA ARG A 278 12.77 -16.00 38.38
C ARG A 278 13.90 -16.50 39.29
N GLU A 279 14.29 -15.70 40.26
CA GLU A 279 14.83 -16.23 41.49
C GLU A 279 13.68 -16.96 42.16
N GLY A 280 13.72 -18.27 42.13
CA GLY A 280 12.83 -19.16 42.82
C GLY A 280 13.63 -20.34 43.32
#